data_648f6214999aac5661ae492fb9dadfd9
#
_entry.id   648f6214999aac5661ae492fb9dadfd9
#
_cell.length_a   1.000
_cell.length_b   1.000
_cell.length_c   1.000
_cell.angle_alpha   90.00
_cell.angle_beta   90.00
_cell.angle_gamma   90.00
#
_symmetry.space_group_name_H-M   'P 1'
#
loop_
_entity.id
_entity.type
_entity.pdbx_description
1 polymer ?
#
loop_
_entity_poly.entity_id
_entity_poly.type
_entity_poly.pdbx_seq_one_letter_code
_entity_poly.pdbx_strand_id
1 'polypeptide(L)'
;LFLLGIFAFAPAFDSHFAGTVALGQTGFWAAFIGAALIAMSNPISCGAFLGDWSRYIARETPKIRIMLAVVLAQIATLIPFLFGLATATIVAIKAPDYIAANNYVGGLLAVAPTWFFLPVCLIAVTGGMSTGTTSLYGTGLDMSSVFPRLLSRVKATLLIGVMQIACSGSGRFAANLVQIVSTFAVLI
;
A
#
# COMPACT_ATOMS: atom_id res chain seq x y z
N LEU A 1 15.40 -10.63 1.17
CA LEU A 1 14.09 -10.88 1.79
C LEU A 1 13.03 -11.27 0.76
N PHE A 2 12.89 -10.52 -0.35
CA PHE A 2 11.90 -10.81 -1.39
C PHE A 2 12.07 -12.20 -2.01
N LEU A 3 13.28 -12.58 -2.43
CA LEU A 3 13.58 -13.93 -2.96
C LEU A 3 13.29 -15.03 -1.95
N LEU A 4 13.60 -14.79 -0.67
CA LEU A 4 13.27 -15.72 0.42
C LEU A 4 11.74 -15.86 0.58
N GLY A 5 11.00 -14.77 0.42
CA GLY A 5 9.55 -14.78 0.43
C GLY A 5 8.96 -15.60 -0.71
N ILE A 6 9.46 -15.44 -1.94
CA ILE A 6 9.04 -16.27 -3.08
C ILE A 6 9.28 -17.74 -2.76
N PHE A 7 10.47 -18.08 -2.26
CA PHE A 7 10.82 -19.46 -1.92
C PHE A 7 9.93 -20.04 -0.81
N ALA A 8 9.60 -19.23 0.19
CA ALA A 8 8.75 -19.64 1.31
C ALA A 8 7.29 -19.93 0.88
N PHE A 9 6.75 -19.14 -0.03
CA PHE A 9 5.34 -19.23 -0.42
C PHE A 9 5.11 -20.00 -1.72
N ALA A 10 6.14 -20.26 -2.54
CA ALA A 10 6.02 -21.01 -3.78
C ALA A 10 5.33 -22.38 -3.63
N PRO A 11 5.62 -23.20 -2.59
CA PRO A 11 4.96 -24.48 -2.40
C PRO A 11 3.48 -24.37 -2.05
N ALA A 12 3.03 -23.21 -1.59
CA ALA A 12 1.65 -22.96 -1.19
C ALA A 12 0.82 -22.32 -2.30
N PHE A 13 1.46 -21.93 -3.41
CA PHE A 13 0.81 -21.26 -4.53
C PHE A 13 0.04 -22.25 -5.40
N ASP A 14 -1.24 -21.98 -5.62
CA ASP A 14 -2.08 -22.74 -6.53
C ASP A 14 -2.26 -21.95 -7.83
N SER A 15 -1.68 -22.46 -8.92
CA SER A 15 -1.77 -21.86 -10.25
C SER A 15 -3.16 -22.02 -10.89
N HIS A 16 -4.01 -22.90 -10.34
CA HIS A 16 -5.37 -23.14 -10.84
C HIS A 16 -6.43 -22.28 -10.13
N PHE A 17 -6.02 -21.42 -9.21
CA PHE A 17 -6.95 -20.51 -8.55
C PHE A 17 -7.53 -19.51 -9.55
N ALA A 18 -8.79 -19.72 -9.91
CA ALA A 18 -9.51 -18.87 -10.88
C ALA A 18 -10.08 -17.57 -10.27
N GLY A 19 -9.90 -17.34 -8.98
CA GLY A 19 -10.52 -16.22 -8.27
C GLY A 19 -11.98 -16.49 -7.91
N THR A 20 -12.64 -15.52 -7.27
CA THR A 20 -14.05 -15.63 -6.88
C THR A 20 -15.01 -15.28 -8.04
N VAL A 21 -14.52 -14.58 -9.06
CA VAL A 21 -15.31 -14.18 -10.25
C VAL A 21 -14.51 -14.52 -11.50
N ALA A 22 -14.94 -15.52 -12.24
CA ALA A 22 -14.27 -15.96 -13.46
C ALA A 22 -14.62 -15.07 -14.66
N LEU A 23 -13.73 -15.08 -15.65
CA LEU A 23 -13.95 -14.38 -16.92
C LEU A 23 -15.25 -14.86 -17.57
N GLY A 24 -16.13 -13.93 -17.94
CA GLY A 24 -17.43 -14.24 -18.53
C GLY A 24 -18.60 -14.34 -17.55
N GLN A 25 -18.35 -14.31 -16.23
CA GLN A 25 -19.43 -14.23 -15.25
C GLN A 25 -19.99 -12.82 -15.11
N THR A 26 -21.28 -12.73 -14.79
CA THR A 26 -21.94 -11.46 -14.44
C THR A 26 -21.20 -10.84 -13.24
N GLY A 27 -20.70 -9.60 -13.42
CA GLY A 27 -19.94 -8.89 -12.38
C GLY A 27 -18.42 -8.91 -12.55
N PHE A 28 -17.87 -9.70 -13.48
CA PHE A 28 -16.42 -9.71 -13.73
C PHE A 28 -15.88 -8.31 -14.03
N TRP A 29 -16.53 -7.57 -14.93
CA TRP A 29 -16.08 -6.22 -15.30
C TRP A 29 -16.18 -5.23 -14.16
N ALA A 30 -17.20 -5.34 -13.33
CA ALA A 30 -17.33 -4.48 -12.14
C ALA A 30 -16.20 -4.79 -11.14
N ALA A 31 -15.91 -6.06 -10.88
CA ALA A 31 -14.81 -6.48 -10.01
C ALA A 31 -13.45 -6.07 -10.59
N PHE A 32 -13.25 -6.23 -11.91
CA PHE A 32 -12.02 -5.85 -12.60
C PHE A 32 -11.76 -4.33 -12.54
N ILE A 33 -12.79 -3.53 -12.85
CA ILE A 33 -12.68 -2.07 -12.78
C ILE A 33 -12.43 -1.62 -11.35
N GLY A 34 -13.14 -2.19 -10.37
CA GLY A 34 -12.90 -1.91 -8.95
C GLY A 34 -11.46 -2.22 -8.52
N ALA A 35 -10.94 -3.39 -8.89
CA ALA A 35 -9.56 -3.76 -8.62
C ALA A 35 -8.55 -2.86 -9.33
N ALA A 36 -8.82 -2.48 -10.59
CA ALA A 36 -7.98 -1.56 -11.35
C ALA A 36 -7.92 -0.16 -10.71
N LEU A 37 -9.05 0.37 -10.24
CA LEU A 37 -9.12 1.65 -9.53
C LEU A 37 -8.33 1.61 -8.21
N ILE A 38 -8.45 0.52 -7.44
CA ILE A 38 -7.66 0.33 -6.23
C ILE A 38 -6.16 0.28 -6.56
N ALA A 39 -5.77 -0.45 -7.60
CA ALA A 39 -4.38 -0.54 -8.03
C ALA A 39 -3.83 0.82 -8.50
N MET A 40 -4.65 1.65 -9.16
CA MET A 40 -4.28 2.99 -9.59
C MET A 40 -4.13 3.99 -8.42
N SER A 41 -4.71 3.72 -7.26
CA SER A 41 -4.62 4.63 -6.11
C SER A 41 -3.18 4.85 -5.65
N ASN A 42 -2.33 3.82 -5.75
CA ASN A 42 -0.91 3.91 -5.37
C ASN A 42 -0.11 4.86 -6.28
N PRO A 43 -0.08 4.70 -7.63
CA PRO A 43 0.63 5.64 -8.50
C PRO A 43 0.05 7.07 -8.42
N ILE A 44 -1.24 7.24 -8.19
CA ILE A 44 -1.85 8.57 -8.00
C ILE A 44 -1.33 9.21 -6.71
N SER A 45 -1.32 8.48 -5.60
CA SER A 45 -0.80 8.96 -4.32
C SER A 45 0.70 9.29 -4.41
N CYS A 46 1.49 8.44 -5.06
CA CYS A 46 2.91 8.73 -5.32
C CYS A 46 3.07 9.97 -6.20
N GLY A 47 2.19 10.17 -7.19
CA GLY A 47 2.18 11.34 -8.06
C GLY A 47 2.04 12.65 -7.30
N ALA A 48 1.19 12.69 -6.27
CA ALA A 48 1.01 13.87 -5.42
C ALA A 48 2.31 14.26 -4.68
N PHE A 49 3.10 13.27 -4.23
CA PHE A 49 4.35 13.50 -3.51
C PHE A 49 5.57 13.74 -4.43
N LEU A 50 5.46 13.45 -5.73
CA LEU A 50 6.59 13.63 -6.67
C LEU A 50 7.09 15.08 -6.71
N GLY A 51 6.21 16.06 -6.55
CA GLY A 51 6.57 17.47 -6.49
C GLY A 51 7.52 17.77 -5.33
N ASP A 52 7.29 17.19 -4.17
CA ASP A 52 8.12 17.36 -2.99
C ASP A 52 9.45 16.62 -3.11
N TRP A 53 9.45 15.43 -3.65
CA TRP A 53 10.68 14.66 -3.86
C TRP A 53 11.56 15.25 -4.95
N SER A 54 10.99 15.93 -5.95
CA SER A 54 11.73 16.61 -7.01
C SER A 54 12.68 17.69 -6.49
N ARG A 55 12.44 18.25 -5.30
CA ARG A 55 13.31 19.27 -4.65
C ARG A 55 14.71 18.72 -4.34
N TYR A 56 14.84 17.41 -4.17
CA TYR A 56 16.12 16.75 -3.88
C TYR A 56 16.92 16.40 -5.13
N ILE A 57 16.36 16.63 -6.31
CA ILE A 57 17.04 16.36 -7.58
C ILE A 57 17.92 17.55 -7.93
N ALA A 58 19.20 17.29 -8.21
CA ALA A 58 20.12 18.33 -8.63
C ALA A 58 19.63 18.99 -9.93
N ARG A 59 19.66 20.33 -9.99
CA ARG A 59 19.15 21.12 -11.13
C ARG A 59 19.82 20.77 -12.47
N GLU A 60 21.05 20.28 -12.43
CA GLU A 60 21.83 19.90 -13.60
C GLU A 60 21.47 18.51 -14.14
N THR A 61 20.58 17.77 -13.45
CA THR A 61 20.22 16.41 -13.89
C THR A 61 19.39 16.45 -15.17
N PRO A 62 19.84 15.78 -16.26
CA PRO A 62 19.12 15.74 -17.52
C PRO A 62 17.70 15.18 -17.33
N LYS A 63 16.70 15.84 -17.93
CA LYS A 63 15.28 15.46 -17.84
C LYS A 63 15.03 13.99 -18.20
N ILE A 64 15.75 13.48 -19.19
CA ILE A 64 15.63 12.07 -19.63
C ILE A 64 16.03 11.08 -18.52
N ARG A 65 17.06 11.40 -17.73
CA ARG A 65 17.47 10.55 -16.60
C ARG A 65 16.41 10.53 -15.50
N ILE A 66 15.80 11.66 -15.22
CA ILE A 66 14.71 11.76 -14.24
C ILE A 66 13.53 10.91 -14.72
N MET A 67 13.12 11.08 -15.97
CA MET A 67 12.01 10.33 -16.56
C MET A 67 12.28 8.82 -16.55
N LEU A 68 13.46 8.39 -16.96
CA LEU A 68 13.85 6.98 -16.92
C LEU A 68 13.87 6.43 -15.48
N ALA A 69 14.40 7.19 -14.53
CA ALA A 69 14.41 6.78 -13.12
C ALA A 69 12.99 6.59 -12.57
N VAL A 70 12.07 7.50 -12.88
CA VAL A 70 10.66 7.39 -12.46
C VAL A 70 9.99 6.17 -13.11
N VAL A 71 10.17 5.96 -14.42
CA VAL A 71 9.60 4.80 -15.12
C VAL A 71 10.17 3.50 -14.56
N LEU A 72 11.48 3.41 -14.36
CA LEU A 72 12.11 2.22 -13.77
C LEU A 72 11.65 1.97 -12.33
N ALA A 73 11.50 3.02 -11.53
CA ALA A 73 10.95 2.91 -10.17
C ALA A 73 9.51 2.36 -10.19
N GLN A 74 8.66 2.85 -11.08
CA GLN A 74 7.29 2.35 -11.23
C GLN A 74 7.25 0.89 -11.69
N ILE A 75 8.10 0.50 -12.63
CA ILE A 75 8.22 -0.91 -13.04
C ILE A 75 8.70 -1.76 -11.87
N ALA A 76 9.68 -1.28 -11.10
CA ALA A 76 10.18 -2.00 -9.93
C ALA A 76 9.11 -2.18 -8.84
N THR A 77 8.15 -1.27 -8.70
CA THR A 77 7.02 -1.43 -7.74
C THR A 77 6.05 -2.54 -8.12
N LEU A 78 6.02 -2.97 -9.40
CA LEU A 78 5.19 -4.12 -9.81
C LEU A 78 5.65 -5.42 -9.14
N ILE A 79 6.94 -5.57 -8.87
CA ILE A 79 7.49 -6.79 -8.26
C ILE A 79 6.88 -7.08 -6.88
N PRO A 80 6.97 -6.17 -5.87
CA PRO A 80 6.33 -6.39 -4.58
C PRO A 80 4.80 -6.40 -4.67
N PHE A 81 4.20 -5.69 -5.63
CA PHE A 81 2.77 -5.72 -5.85
C PHE A 81 2.29 -7.10 -6.31
N LEU A 82 2.94 -7.71 -7.31
CA LEU A 82 2.61 -9.04 -7.78
C LEU A 82 2.86 -10.11 -6.69
N PHE A 83 3.91 -9.94 -5.91
CA PHE A 83 4.15 -10.81 -4.75
C PHE A 83 3.03 -10.69 -3.70
N GLY A 84 2.60 -9.47 -3.39
CA GLY A 84 1.47 -9.22 -2.50
C GLY A 84 0.19 -9.87 -3.01
N LEU A 85 -0.08 -9.78 -4.31
CA LEU A 85 -1.22 -10.42 -4.94
C LEU A 85 -1.14 -11.94 -4.83
N ALA A 86 0.01 -12.55 -5.15
CA ALA A 86 0.21 -13.99 -5.03
C ALA A 86 0.04 -14.49 -3.60
N THR A 87 0.59 -13.77 -2.61
CA THR A 87 0.41 -14.15 -1.20
C THR A 87 -1.00 -13.91 -0.71
N ALA A 88 -1.71 -12.90 -1.22
CA ALA A 88 -3.13 -12.68 -0.91
C ALA A 88 -4.01 -13.83 -1.42
N THR A 89 -3.73 -14.40 -2.61
CA THR A 89 -4.46 -15.57 -3.09
C THR A 89 -4.22 -16.81 -2.21
N ILE A 90 -2.99 -17.00 -1.73
CA ILE A 90 -2.67 -18.10 -0.80
C ILE A 90 -3.46 -17.95 0.50
N VAL A 91 -3.49 -16.73 1.07
CA VAL A 91 -4.26 -16.46 2.30
C VAL A 91 -5.75 -16.65 2.06
N ALA A 92 -6.28 -16.21 0.91
CA ALA A 92 -7.70 -16.39 0.56
C ALA A 92 -8.11 -17.86 0.48
N ILE A 93 -7.22 -18.75 0.03
CA ILE A 93 -7.49 -20.19 -0.06
C ILE A 93 -7.32 -20.87 1.31
N LYS A 94 -6.23 -20.60 2.03
CA LYS A 94 -5.83 -21.35 3.23
C LYS A 94 -6.38 -20.78 4.53
N ALA A 95 -6.68 -19.49 4.58
CA ALA A 95 -7.11 -18.77 5.78
C ALA A 95 -8.14 -17.67 5.43
N PRO A 96 -9.31 -18.04 4.82
CA PRO A 96 -10.30 -17.07 4.33
C PRO A 96 -10.86 -16.18 5.42
N ASP A 97 -10.94 -16.63 6.67
CA ASP A 97 -11.45 -15.87 7.81
C ASP A 97 -10.64 -14.60 8.06
N TYR A 98 -9.32 -14.64 7.83
CA TYR A 98 -8.46 -13.46 7.97
C TYR A 98 -8.72 -12.41 6.88
N ILE A 99 -9.07 -12.85 5.67
CA ILE A 99 -9.47 -11.92 4.60
C ILE A 99 -10.81 -11.26 4.94
N ALA A 100 -11.79 -12.04 5.42
CA ALA A 100 -13.09 -11.53 5.84
C ALA A 100 -12.95 -10.52 7.01
N ALA A 101 -11.99 -10.72 7.90
CA ALA A 101 -11.67 -9.82 9.00
C ALA A 101 -10.79 -8.62 8.58
N ASN A 102 -10.46 -8.45 7.30
CA ASN A 102 -9.49 -7.44 6.80
C ASN A 102 -8.12 -7.50 7.48
N ASN A 103 -7.71 -8.68 7.95
CA ASN A 103 -6.44 -8.90 8.64
C ASN A 103 -5.47 -9.72 7.78
N TYR A 104 -5.06 -9.14 6.67
CA TYR A 104 -4.14 -9.79 5.72
C TYR A 104 -2.82 -10.23 6.38
N VAL A 105 -2.23 -9.38 7.23
CA VAL A 105 -0.95 -9.68 7.90
C VAL A 105 -1.10 -10.88 8.83
N GLY A 106 -2.19 -10.97 9.59
CA GLY A 106 -2.51 -12.12 10.42
C GLY A 106 -2.66 -13.40 9.60
N GLY A 107 -3.36 -13.33 8.47
CA GLY A 107 -3.50 -14.44 7.53
C GLY A 107 -2.16 -14.88 6.93
N LEU A 108 -1.31 -13.92 6.56
CA LEU A 108 0.03 -14.21 6.04
C LEU A 108 0.91 -14.93 7.08
N LEU A 109 0.83 -14.51 8.34
CA LEU A 109 1.53 -15.15 9.45
C LEU A 109 1.00 -16.58 9.73
N ALA A 110 -0.31 -16.78 9.60
CA ALA A 110 -0.94 -18.09 9.79
C ALA A 110 -0.54 -19.11 8.69
N VAL A 111 -0.28 -18.63 7.48
CA VAL A 111 0.09 -19.45 6.32
C VAL A 111 1.61 -19.60 6.17
N ALA A 112 2.39 -18.66 6.75
CA ALA A 112 3.84 -18.64 6.62
C ALA A 112 4.49 -19.88 7.25
N PRO A 113 5.52 -20.47 6.60
CA PRO A 113 6.32 -21.50 7.22
C PRO A 113 6.99 -20.96 8.50
N THR A 114 7.17 -21.81 9.52
CA THR A 114 7.69 -21.41 10.82
C THR A 114 9.02 -20.68 10.74
N TRP A 115 9.91 -21.07 9.83
CA TRP A 115 11.22 -20.44 9.65
C TRP A 115 11.11 -19.03 9.03
N PHE A 116 10.01 -18.74 8.30
CA PHE A 116 9.79 -17.44 7.64
C PHE A 116 8.93 -16.49 8.48
N PHE A 117 8.41 -16.93 9.63
CA PHE A 117 7.59 -16.11 10.53
C PHE A 117 8.31 -14.82 10.95
N LEU A 118 9.55 -14.93 11.45
CA LEU A 118 10.32 -13.75 11.88
C LEU A 118 10.60 -12.76 10.73
N PRO A 119 11.06 -13.19 9.54
CA PRO A 119 11.13 -12.32 8.38
C PRO A 119 9.82 -11.61 8.02
N VAL A 120 8.66 -12.28 8.08
CA VAL A 120 7.36 -11.65 7.82
C VAL A 120 7.08 -10.55 8.84
N CYS A 121 7.31 -10.79 10.12
CA CYS A 121 7.15 -9.78 11.16
C CYS A 121 8.04 -8.56 10.91
N LEU A 122 9.31 -8.79 10.57
CA LEU A 122 10.25 -7.70 10.28
C LEU A 122 9.82 -6.89 9.04
N ILE A 123 9.38 -7.55 7.97
CA ILE A 123 8.87 -6.88 6.77
C ILE A 123 7.63 -6.06 7.10
N ALA A 124 6.69 -6.62 7.87
CA ALA A 124 5.46 -5.93 8.26
C ALA A 124 5.75 -4.68 9.09
N VAL A 125 6.63 -4.78 10.09
CA VAL A 125 7.00 -3.66 10.96
C VAL A 125 7.76 -2.60 10.16
N THR A 126 8.82 -2.97 9.45
CA THR A 126 9.64 -2.02 8.69
C THR A 126 8.87 -1.38 7.55
N GLY A 127 8.03 -2.14 6.84
CA GLY A 127 7.17 -1.64 5.78
C GLY A 127 6.13 -0.66 6.33
N GLY A 128 5.46 -1.02 7.43
CA GLY A 128 4.49 -0.14 8.10
C GLY A 128 5.13 1.16 8.59
N MET A 129 6.31 1.09 9.23
CA MET A 129 7.04 2.28 9.66
C MET A 129 7.47 3.17 8.49
N SER A 130 7.99 2.58 7.41
CA SER A 130 8.42 3.31 6.22
C SER A 130 7.24 4.03 5.55
N THR A 131 6.14 3.31 5.32
CA THR A 131 4.93 3.88 4.71
C THR A 131 4.32 4.96 5.59
N GLY A 132 4.20 4.70 6.89
CA GLY A 132 3.68 5.66 7.86
C GLY A 132 4.49 6.94 7.92
N THR A 133 5.82 6.83 7.94
CA THR A 133 6.72 7.99 7.97
C THR A 133 6.61 8.82 6.69
N THR A 134 6.58 8.17 5.53
CA THR A 134 6.47 8.84 4.23
C THR A 134 5.12 9.56 4.09
N SER A 135 4.02 8.90 4.47
CA SER A 135 2.69 9.50 4.46
C SER A 135 2.58 10.67 5.42
N LEU A 136 3.12 10.52 6.64
CA LEU A 136 3.10 11.57 7.66
C LEU A 136 3.89 12.81 7.19
N TYR A 137 5.05 12.60 6.59
CA TYR A 137 5.86 13.68 6.04
C TYR A 137 5.14 14.42 4.89
N GLY A 138 4.62 13.69 3.92
CA GLY A 138 3.91 14.26 2.77
C GLY A 138 2.68 15.05 3.21
N THR A 139 1.80 14.43 4.00
CA THR A 139 0.57 15.09 4.50
C THR A 139 0.90 16.30 5.38
N GLY A 140 2.00 16.25 6.17
CA GLY A 140 2.47 17.38 6.97
C GLY A 140 2.92 18.57 6.11
N LEU A 141 3.58 18.30 4.97
CA LEU A 141 3.95 19.33 4.00
C LEU A 141 2.70 19.95 3.34
N ASP A 142 1.75 19.13 2.91
CA ASP A 142 0.52 19.59 2.27
C ASP A 142 -0.28 20.49 3.22
N MET A 143 -0.51 20.05 4.46
CA MET A 143 -1.21 20.86 5.47
C MET A 143 -0.49 22.17 5.77
N SER A 144 0.84 22.17 5.86
CA SER A 144 1.61 23.39 6.07
C SER A 144 1.56 24.34 4.87
N SER A 145 1.37 23.81 3.66
CA SER A 145 1.23 24.59 2.43
C SER A 145 -0.16 25.22 2.32
N VAL A 146 -1.20 24.53 2.75
CA VAL A 146 -2.57 25.04 2.77
C VAL A 146 -2.77 26.11 3.86
N PHE A 147 -2.16 25.93 5.03
CA PHE A 147 -2.30 26.84 6.17
C PHE A 147 -0.95 27.42 6.63
N PRO A 148 -0.23 28.15 5.78
CA PRO A 148 1.15 28.59 6.07
C PRO A 148 1.26 29.55 7.25
N ARG A 149 0.17 30.29 7.57
CA ARG A 149 0.14 31.25 8.68
C ARG A 149 -0.15 30.60 10.04
N LEU A 150 -0.82 29.46 10.05
CA LEU A 150 -1.28 28.79 11.28
C LEU A 150 -0.39 27.60 11.65
N LEU A 151 0.07 26.85 10.66
CA LEU A 151 0.76 25.58 10.84
C LEU A 151 2.15 25.63 10.24
N SER A 152 3.17 25.64 11.09
CA SER A 152 4.53 25.31 10.65
C SER A 152 4.59 23.80 10.29
N ARG A 153 5.56 23.41 9.46
CA ARG A 153 5.74 22.00 9.05
C ARG A 153 5.73 21.03 10.23
N VAL A 154 6.46 21.38 11.29
CA VAL A 154 6.55 20.54 12.50
C VAL A 154 5.20 20.43 13.20
N LYS A 155 4.48 21.55 13.36
CA LYS A 155 3.15 21.54 13.99
C LYS A 155 2.13 20.75 13.17
N ALA A 156 2.15 20.88 11.85
CA ALA A 156 1.29 20.12 10.95
C ALA A 156 1.56 18.61 11.06
N THR A 157 2.83 18.20 11.00
CA THR A 157 3.23 16.80 11.12
C THR A 157 2.84 16.20 12.48
N LEU A 158 3.06 16.93 13.58
CA LEU A 158 2.66 16.50 14.92
C LEU A 158 1.14 16.37 15.05
N LEU A 159 0.39 17.35 14.56
CA LEU A 159 -1.07 17.32 14.58
C LEU A 159 -1.60 16.08 13.85
N ILE A 160 -1.12 15.83 12.64
CA ILE A 160 -1.54 14.68 11.84
C ILE A 160 -1.12 13.37 12.53
N GLY A 161 0.08 13.29 13.10
CA GLY A 161 0.55 12.13 13.84
C GLY A 161 -0.34 11.80 15.03
N VAL A 162 -0.71 12.81 15.82
CA VAL A 162 -1.65 12.64 16.94
C VAL A 162 -3.04 12.18 16.46
N MET A 163 -3.55 12.78 15.38
CA MET A 163 -4.82 12.36 14.79
C MET A 163 -4.77 10.91 14.29
N GLN A 164 -3.69 10.50 13.64
CA GLN A 164 -3.50 9.12 13.17
C GLN A 164 -3.48 8.12 14.35
N ILE A 165 -2.76 8.45 15.43
CA ILE A 165 -2.71 7.61 16.65
C ILE A 165 -4.09 7.51 17.28
N ALA A 166 -4.80 8.64 17.42
CA ALA A 166 -6.14 8.66 17.98
C ALA A 166 -7.15 7.84 17.14
N CYS A 167 -7.09 7.98 15.81
CA CYS A 167 -7.93 7.22 14.90
C CYS A 167 -7.61 5.71 14.94
N SER A 168 -6.31 5.35 14.98
CA SER A 168 -5.88 3.95 15.08
C SER A 168 -6.28 3.31 16.40
N GLY A 169 -6.22 4.06 17.51
CA GLY A 169 -6.61 3.60 18.85
C GLY A 169 -8.13 3.39 19.00
N SER A 170 -8.95 4.08 18.22
CA SER A 170 -10.40 3.98 18.29
C SER A 170 -11.00 2.75 17.57
N GLY A 171 -10.19 1.93 16.90
CA GLY A 171 -10.52 0.66 16.24
C GLY A 171 -11.75 0.62 15.33
N ARG A 172 -12.82 1.31 15.73
CA ARG A 172 -14.06 1.45 14.97
C ARG A 172 -13.97 2.50 13.86
N PHE A 173 -13.07 3.46 13.99
CA PHE A 173 -12.91 4.55 13.02
C PHE A 173 -12.10 4.10 11.79
N ALA A 174 -11.19 3.17 11.95
CA ALA A 174 -10.29 2.74 10.87
C ALA A 174 -11.04 2.05 9.72
N ALA A 175 -12.01 1.19 10.01
CA ALA A 175 -12.79 0.52 8.98
C ALA A 175 -13.66 1.52 8.18
N ASN A 176 -14.30 2.48 8.86
CA ASN A 176 -15.13 3.50 8.22
C ASN A 176 -14.29 4.52 7.46
N LEU A 177 -13.10 4.87 7.94
CA LEU A 177 -12.20 5.83 7.27
C LEU A 177 -11.61 5.24 6.00
N VAL A 178 -11.20 3.98 6.00
CA VAL A 178 -10.75 3.28 4.79
C VAL A 178 -11.87 3.23 3.75
N GLN A 179 -13.11 3.00 4.19
CA GLN A 179 -14.28 2.97 3.32
C GLN A 179 -14.62 4.36 2.76
N ILE A 180 -14.50 5.41 3.56
CA ILE A 180 -14.66 6.81 3.12
C ILE A 180 -13.56 7.20 2.14
N VAL A 181 -12.30 6.94 2.47
CA VAL A 181 -11.15 7.29 1.61
C VAL A 181 -11.20 6.51 0.29
N SER A 182 -11.56 5.22 0.32
CA SER A 182 -11.74 4.45 -0.91
C SER A 182 -12.90 4.97 -1.75
N THR A 183 -13.99 5.43 -1.14
CA THR A 183 -15.11 6.05 -1.86
C THR A 183 -14.71 7.37 -2.51
N PHE A 184 -13.95 8.21 -1.81
CA PHE A 184 -13.43 9.45 -2.40
C PHE A 184 -12.39 9.20 -3.48
N ALA A 185 -11.52 8.20 -3.34
CA ALA A 185 -10.54 7.83 -4.37
C ALA A 185 -11.18 7.26 -5.65
N VAL A 186 -12.42 6.78 -5.57
CA VAL A 186 -13.20 6.31 -6.72
C VAL A 186 -13.98 7.46 -7.41
N LEU A 187 -14.20 8.58 -6.70
CA LEU A 187 -14.96 9.73 -7.19
C LEU A 187 -14.10 10.83 -7.84
N ILE A 188 -12.77 10.77 -7.70
CA ILE A 188 -11.79 11.67 -8.32
C ILE A 188 -11.14 10.98 -9.51
#